data_23389eeadb381f508cdac993cbd2449b
#
_entry.id   23389eeadb381f508cdac993cbd2449b
#
_cell.length_a   1.000
_cell.length_b   1.000
_cell.length_c   1.000
_cell.angle_alpha   90.00
_cell.angle_beta   90.00
_cell.angle_gamma   90.00
#
_symmetry.space_group_name_H-M   'P 1'
#
loop_
_entity.id
_entity.type
_entity.pdbx_description
1 polymer ?
#
loop_
_entity_poly.entity_id
_entity_poly.type
_entity_poly.pdbx_seq_one_letter_code
_entity_poly.pdbx_strand_id
1 'polypeptide(L)'
;VPIQRSSSRAPLRQKVTEAEYVVVGAGSAGCAVAGRLAAAGKSVILLEAGKNDKHNYLVTKPGMIGPLHAEPRLKKLVDWGYHTVPQQHARNRELPQPRGKVLGGSSSINGLLWVRGNRANYDAWAAEGNTGWDADSVNEAYRRVEDYEGGGSDYRGTGGPIKVMKHPRPTEASLSFQRAAAETLDVKVLDDYNGAEQEGVSTFQQSAIDGLRYSASRGYLHDQELPSLTTLTRVHVSRIVIENGRATGVEILTKQGPQTISATAEVIVSAGVFGSAQLLMLSGIGHSAHLAEHGIQAIHELPVGDNLHDHMFVPTTWEMPTALHHGTAGYFGKAVLKEQTVGRSILGHTVFETVGFVRTSLATDVPDLQLHVLPWAYPSPNQDAPIRHEVDPRAALTVMSSLIYPRSRGTLRLRSADPTAEPLIDFNYLAEPDDKRVLLEGVEMIREIMASPAFGDQVKSEIHPGKAIDAEAMKDEVTNRATSIYHGVGSCRMGVDERAVVDPQLRVRGIDGLRVADASIMPSIIGGNTNAPAVMIGDRCATFILDEDS
;
A
#
# COMPACT_ATOMS: atom_id res chain seq x y z
N VAL A 1 -15.19 51.22 29.82
CA VAL A 1 -14.78 50.05 30.58
C VAL A 1 -13.80 49.28 29.70
N PRO A 2 -12.51 49.17 30.05
CA PRO A 2 -11.54 48.42 29.26
C PRO A 2 -11.70 46.92 29.50
N ILE A 3 -11.84 46.19 28.38
CA ILE A 3 -11.88 44.73 28.35
C ILE A 3 -10.45 44.21 28.58
N GLN A 4 -10.18 43.66 29.73
CA GLN A 4 -8.97 42.90 30.03
C GLN A 4 -8.99 41.59 29.23
N ARG A 5 -8.12 41.49 28.24
CA ARG A 5 -7.81 40.21 27.59
C ARG A 5 -6.91 39.38 28.51
N SER A 6 -7.50 38.42 29.21
CA SER A 6 -6.73 37.42 29.94
C SER A 6 -6.05 36.48 28.94
N SER A 7 -4.74 36.64 28.75
CA SER A 7 -3.90 35.69 28.07
C SER A 7 -3.58 34.51 29.00
N SER A 8 -4.48 33.56 29.13
CA SER A 8 -4.12 32.26 29.71
C SER A 8 -3.30 31.49 28.66
N ARG A 9 -1.99 31.63 28.68
CA ARG A 9 -1.09 30.66 28.05
C ARG A 9 -1.31 29.35 28.80
N ALA A 10 -1.89 28.35 28.11
CA ALA A 10 -1.90 26.99 28.59
C ALA A 10 -0.47 26.56 28.96
N PRO A 11 -0.25 25.85 30.07
CA PRO A 11 1.07 25.40 30.46
C PRO A 11 1.64 24.56 29.33
N LEU A 12 2.92 24.79 28.99
CA LEU A 12 3.70 23.97 28.08
C LEU A 12 3.54 22.49 28.52
N ARG A 13 2.81 21.67 27.75
CA ARG A 13 2.78 20.23 27.98
C ARG A 13 4.23 19.77 28.05
N GLN A 14 4.60 19.13 29.16
CA GLN A 14 5.87 18.45 29.32
C GLN A 14 6.09 17.63 28.03
N LYS A 15 7.21 17.85 27.33
CA LYS A 15 7.53 17.07 26.13
C LYS A 15 7.69 15.62 26.59
N VAL A 16 6.76 14.76 26.20
CA VAL A 16 6.88 13.31 26.41
C VAL A 16 8.04 12.84 25.53
N THR A 17 9.11 12.37 26.15
CA THR A 17 10.35 11.92 25.49
C THR A 17 10.68 10.45 25.79
N GLU A 18 9.81 9.76 26.56
CA GLU A 18 10.00 8.37 26.95
C GLU A 18 8.65 7.63 26.99
N ALA A 19 8.64 6.38 26.57
CA ALA A 19 7.52 5.45 26.69
C ALA A 19 8.04 4.00 26.76
N GLU A 20 7.16 3.03 27.07
CA GLU A 20 7.51 1.61 26.93
C GLU A 20 7.83 1.27 25.48
N TYR A 21 6.97 1.71 24.55
CA TYR A 21 7.11 1.42 23.13
C TYR A 21 7.20 2.72 22.31
N VAL A 22 8.18 2.75 21.40
CA VAL A 22 8.31 3.82 20.40
C VAL A 22 8.06 3.23 19.01
N VAL A 23 6.97 3.66 18.38
CA VAL A 23 6.59 3.21 17.01
C VAL A 23 6.98 4.28 16.00
N VAL A 24 7.80 3.91 15.03
CA VAL A 24 8.32 4.80 13.99
C VAL A 24 7.54 4.59 12.71
N GLY A 25 6.80 5.62 12.28
CA GLY A 25 5.91 5.59 11.12
C GLY A 25 4.47 5.24 11.50
N ALA A 26 3.57 6.19 11.30
CA ALA A 26 2.13 6.02 11.52
C ALA A 26 1.40 5.64 10.22
N GLY A 27 1.94 4.66 9.49
CA GLY A 27 1.33 4.06 8.31
C GLY A 27 0.30 2.99 8.66
N SER A 28 -0.04 2.15 7.68
CA SER A 28 -1.03 1.07 7.82
C SER A 28 -0.73 0.15 9.01
N ALA A 29 0.50 -0.34 9.10
CA ALA A 29 0.93 -1.22 10.18
C ALA A 29 1.18 -0.47 11.49
N GLY A 30 1.90 0.66 11.46
CA GLY A 30 2.26 1.39 12.68
C GLY A 30 1.06 1.91 13.45
N CYS A 31 -0.03 2.33 12.77
CA CYS A 31 -1.29 2.68 13.43
C CYS A 31 -1.90 1.47 14.15
N ALA A 32 -1.85 0.28 13.53
CA ALA A 32 -2.37 -0.95 14.13
C ALA A 32 -1.55 -1.36 15.36
N VAL A 33 -0.21 -1.36 15.27
CA VAL A 33 0.68 -1.64 16.40
C VAL A 33 0.40 -0.68 17.55
N ALA A 34 0.51 0.63 17.29
CA ALA A 34 0.38 1.65 18.33
C ALA A 34 -1.02 1.68 18.96
N GLY A 35 -2.07 1.55 18.14
CA GLY A 35 -3.45 1.52 18.61
C GLY A 35 -3.72 0.32 19.49
N ARG A 36 -3.26 -0.88 19.12
CA ARG A 36 -3.46 -2.10 19.92
C ARG A 36 -2.67 -2.09 21.22
N LEU A 37 -1.41 -1.72 21.20
CA LEU A 37 -0.59 -1.63 22.42
C LEU A 37 -1.18 -0.60 23.39
N ALA A 38 -1.58 0.57 22.89
CA ALA A 38 -2.19 1.59 23.73
C ALA A 38 -3.57 1.17 24.28
N ALA A 39 -4.39 0.46 23.49
CA ALA A 39 -5.66 -0.11 23.97
C ALA A 39 -5.47 -1.17 25.06
N ALA A 40 -4.33 -1.88 25.06
CA ALA A 40 -3.91 -2.79 26.13
C ALA A 40 -3.27 -2.07 27.34
N GLY A 41 -3.27 -0.72 27.37
CA GLY A 41 -2.76 0.08 28.48
C GLY A 41 -1.25 0.34 28.45
N LYS A 42 -0.53 -0.10 27.42
CA LYS A 42 0.90 0.16 27.27
C LYS A 42 1.15 1.62 26.92
N SER A 43 2.22 2.20 27.48
CA SER A 43 2.66 3.55 27.15
C SER A 43 3.33 3.56 25.77
N VAL A 44 2.77 4.33 24.82
CA VAL A 44 3.24 4.34 23.42
C VAL A 44 3.49 5.77 22.91
N ILE A 45 4.64 5.98 22.27
CA ILE A 45 4.89 7.16 21.44
C ILE A 45 4.88 6.72 19.98
N LEU A 46 3.95 7.29 19.19
CA LEU A 46 3.85 7.09 17.74
C LEU A 46 4.41 8.31 17.00
N LEU A 47 5.41 8.09 16.13
CA LEU A 47 6.14 9.13 15.39
C LEU A 47 5.74 9.11 13.92
N GLU A 48 5.35 10.28 13.36
CA GLU A 48 4.97 10.43 11.96
C GLU A 48 5.65 11.66 11.33
N ALA A 49 6.30 11.46 10.18
CA ALA A 49 6.97 12.53 9.45
C ALA A 49 5.99 13.52 8.81
N GLY A 50 4.82 13.06 8.43
CA GLY A 50 3.76 13.84 7.80
C GLY A 50 2.88 14.60 8.77
N LYS A 51 1.82 15.21 8.23
CA LYS A 51 0.81 15.96 8.97
C LYS A 51 -0.30 15.03 9.47
N ASN A 52 -1.13 15.53 10.38
CA ASN A 52 -2.38 14.89 10.77
C ASN A 52 -3.37 14.90 9.59
N ASP A 53 -4.11 13.80 9.40
CA ASP A 53 -5.08 13.57 8.32
C ASP A 53 -6.53 13.92 8.68
N LYS A 54 -6.88 13.99 9.96
CA LYS A 54 -8.27 14.02 10.48
C LYS A 54 -9.22 15.01 9.78
N HIS A 55 -8.72 16.16 9.35
CA HIS A 55 -9.52 17.20 8.71
C HIS A 55 -9.02 17.52 7.28
N ASN A 56 -8.23 16.65 6.69
CA ASN A 56 -7.70 16.84 5.35
C ASN A 56 -8.63 16.21 4.32
N TYR A 57 -9.43 17.05 3.64
CA TYR A 57 -10.41 16.63 2.63
C TYR A 57 -9.78 15.77 1.51
N LEU A 58 -8.52 16.04 1.13
CA LEU A 58 -7.81 15.30 0.07
C LEU A 58 -7.63 13.82 0.39
N VAL A 59 -7.50 13.47 1.67
CA VAL A 59 -7.25 12.09 2.10
C VAL A 59 -8.45 11.45 2.79
N THR A 60 -9.40 12.23 3.28
CA THR A 60 -10.59 11.68 3.95
C THR A 60 -11.71 11.30 2.97
N LYS A 61 -11.71 11.88 1.76
CA LYS A 61 -12.70 11.54 0.71
C LYS A 61 -12.13 10.51 -0.26
N PRO A 62 -12.79 9.33 -0.40
CA PRO A 62 -12.32 8.23 -1.25
C PRO A 62 -11.97 8.62 -2.69
N GLY A 63 -12.90 9.24 -3.39
CA GLY A 63 -12.74 9.60 -4.80
C GLY A 63 -11.75 10.74 -5.07
N MET A 64 -11.21 11.38 -4.02
CA MET A 64 -10.14 12.38 -4.20
C MET A 64 -8.81 11.76 -4.61
N ILE A 65 -8.70 10.42 -4.61
CA ILE A 65 -7.51 9.73 -5.11
C ILE A 65 -7.19 10.10 -6.57
N GLY A 66 -8.21 10.22 -7.43
CA GLY A 66 -8.04 10.63 -8.83
C GLY A 66 -7.33 11.99 -8.94
N PRO A 67 -7.92 13.10 -8.44
CA PRO A 67 -7.28 14.41 -8.41
C PRO A 67 -5.93 14.43 -7.67
N LEU A 68 -5.80 13.67 -6.58
CA LEU A 68 -4.56 13.62 -5.80
C LEU A 68 -3.39 13.06 -6.61
N HIS A 69 -3.61 11.99 -7.38
CA HIS A 69 -2.58 11.41 -8.22
C HIS A 69 -2.37 12.15 -9.55
N ALA A 70 -3.40 12.82 -10.06
CA ALA A 70 -3.31 13.58 -11.30
C ALA A 70 -2.64 14.96 -11.13
N GLU A 71 -2.71 15.59 -9.95
CA GLU A 71 -2.20 16.94 -9.72
C GLU A 71 -0.94 16.92 -8.82
N PRO A 72 0.27 17.11 -9.37
CA PRO A 72 1.53 17.03 -8.62
C PRO A 72 1.60 17.98 -7.41
N ARG A 73 0.93 19.14 -7.49
CA ARG A 73 0.90 20.11 -6.37
C ARG A 73 0.12 19.57 -5.18
N LEU A 74 -0.99 18.86 -5.42
CA LEU A 74 -1.76 18.23 -4.37
C LEU A 74 -1.02 17.03 -3.80
N LYS A 75 -0.47 16.19 -4.68
CA LYS A 75 0.31 15.01 -4.32
C LYS A 75 1.46 15.36 -3.37
N LYS A 76 2.24 16.39 -3.69
CA LYS A 76 3.37 16.86 -2.87
C LYS A 76 3.02 17.24 -1.42
N LEU A 77 1.75 17.48 -1.11
CA LEU A 77 1.32 17.82 0.25
C LEU A 77 1.26 16.63 1.20
N VAL A 78 1.18 15.40 0.66
CA VAL A 78 0.88 14.17 1.41
C VAL A 78 1.69 12.96 0.93
N ASP A 79 2.67 13.15 0.05
CA ASP A 79 3.49 12.10 -0.56
C ASP A 79 4.97 12.38 -0.31
N TRP A 80 5.76 11.32 -0.14
CA TRP A 80 7.22 11.41 -0.07
C TRP A 80 7.83 11.81 -1.42
N GLY A 81 7.21 11.41 -2.53
CA GLY A 81 7.64 11.71 -3.89
C GLY A 81 8.78 10.84 -4.40
N TYR A 82 8.90 9.61 -3.91
CA TYR A 82 9.94 8.67 -4.34
C TYR A 82 9.82 8.24 -5.80
N HIS A 83 10.98 7.95 -6.40
CA HIS A 83 11.10 7.35 -7.72
C HIS A 83 12.09 6.19 -7.69
N THR A 84 11.95 5.25 -8.61
CA THR A 84 12.97 4.24 -8.82
C THR A 84 14.22 4.86 -9.45
N VAL A 85 15.36 4.19 -9.32
CA VAL A 85 16.47 4.40 -10.27
C VAL A 85 16.02 3.97 -11.68
N PRO A 86 16.73 4.35 -12.78
CA PRO A 86 16.41 3.89 -14.12
C PRO A 86 16.29 2.36 -14.18
N GLN A 87 15.13 1.86 -14.60
CA GLN A 87 14.82 0.43 -14.68
C GLN A 87 15.24 -0.14 -16.03
N GLN A 88 16.35 -0.84 -16.07
CA GLN A 88 17.01 -1.30 -17.28
C GLN A 88 16.06 -2.08 -18.22
N HIS A 89 15.30 -3.04 -17.68
CA HIS A 89 14.40 -3.91 -18.45
C HIS A 89 13.04 -3.28 -18.74
N ALA A 90 12.78 -2.08 -18.20
CA ALA A 90 11.63 -1.23 -18.49
C ALA A 90 12.05 0.06 -19.23
N ARG A 91 12.99 -0.04 -20.17
CA ARG A 91 13.52 1.03 -21.02
C ARG A 91 14.18 2.19 -20.28
N ASN A 92 14.90 1.90 -19.20
CA ASN A 92 15.56 2.89 -18.33
C ASN A 92 14.60 3.98 -17.79
N ARG A 93 13.30 3.68 -17.65
CA ARG A 93 12.35 4.61 -17.05
C ARG A 93 12.53 4.68 -15.54
N GLU A 94 12.45 5.88 -15.00
CA GLU A 94 12.27 6.13 -13.59
C GLU A 94 10.77 6.13 -13.28
N LEU A 95 10.32 5.17 -12.47
CA LEU A 95 8.91 4.99 -12.17
C LEU A 95 8.55 5.63 -10.82
N PRO A 96 7.47 6.40 -10.73
CA PRO A 96 7.05 7.01 -9.47
C PRO A 96 6.64 5.94 -8.46
N GLN A 97 7.01 6.16 -7.20
CA GLN A 97 6.73 5.28 -6.06
C GLN A 97 6.03 6.06 -4.93
N PRO A 98 4.78 6.50 -5.12
CA PRO A 98 4.07 7.28 -4.11
C PRO A 98 3.95 6.53 -2.78
N ARG A 99 4.28 7.23 -1.69
CA ARG A 99 4.14 6.74 -0.32
C ARG A 99 3.61 7.86 0.56
N GLY A 100 2.56 7.58 1.35
CA GLY A 100 1.93 8.60 2.16
C GLY A 100 2.89 9.22 3.19
N LYS A 101 3.02 10.55 3.17
CA LYS A 101 3.68 11.38 4.18
C LYS A 101 2.64 12.15 4.98
N VAL A 102 1.84 11.39 5.70
CA VAL A 102 0.66 11.85 6.44
C VAL A 102 0.28 10.77 7.44
N LEU A 103 -0.37 11.11 8.53
CA LEU A 103 -0.91 10.15 9.49
C LEU A 103 -1.82 9.15 8.76
N GLY A 104 -1.66 7.85 9.04
CA GLY A 104 -2.24 6.76 8.26
C GLY A 104 -1.36 6.30 7.08
N GLY A 105 -0.30 7.05 6.76
CA GLY A 105 0.64 6.71 5.68
C GLY A 105 -0.06 6.46 4.35
N SER A 106 0.35 5.40 3.65
CA SER A 106 -0.23 5.05 2.35
C SER A 106 -1.71 4.62 2.44
N SER A 107 -2.24 4.19 3.61
CA SER A 107 -3.68 3.94 3.76
C SER A 107 -4.53 5.21 3.61
N SER A 108 -3.94 6.40 3.82
CA SER A 108 -4.60 7.69 3.64
C SER A 108 -4.59 8.20 2.19
N ILE A 109 -3.77 7.63 1.29
CA ILE A 109 -3.64 8.10 -0.10
C ILE A 109 -3.84 7.00 -1.16
N ASN A 110 -4.07 5.75 -0.77
CA ASN A 110 -4.25 4.60 -1.68
C ASN A 110 -5.64 4.55 -2.33
N GLY A 111 -5.82 3.55 -3.22
CA GLY A 111 -7.09 3.25 -3.90
C GLY A 111 -8.19 2.65 -3.03
N LEU A 112 -8.00 2.49 -1.73
CA LEU A 112 -8.91 1.90 -0.75
C LEU A 112 -9.18 0.40 -0.91
N LEU A 113 -8.64 -0.26 -1.91
CA LEU A 113 -8.96 -1.65 -2.22
C LEU A 113 -8.58 -2.57 -1.05
N TRP A 114 -9.54 -3.37 -0.60
CA TRP A 114 -9.36 -4.31 0.50
C TRP A 114 -9.24 -5.71 -0.06
N VAL A 115 -8.00 -6.18 -0.15
CA VAL A 115 -7.64 -7.52 -0.67
C VAL A 115 -6.74 -8.18 0.35
N ARG A 116 -7.12 -9.38 0.81
CA ARG A 116 -6.35 -10.15 1.80
C ARG A 116 -5.23 -10.99 1.18
N GLY A 117 -5.29 -11.23 -0.12
CA GLY A 117 -4.42 -12.16 -0.83
C GLY A 117 -4.97 -13.59 -0.81
N ASN A 118 -4.29 -14.50 -1.49
CA ASN A 118 -4.64 -15.92 -1.51
C ASN A 118 -4.13 -16.61 -0.24
N ARG A 119 -4.90 -17.55 0.29
CA ARG A 119 -4.51 -18.36 1.46
C ARG A 119 -3.18 -19.07 1.25
N ALA A 120 -2.95 -19.62 0.06
CA ALA A 120 -1.71 -20.30 -0.30
C ALA A 120 -0.45 -19.41 -0.16
N ASN A 121 -0.58 -18.09 -0.23
CA ASN A 121 0.57 -17.19 0.01
C ASN A 121 1.09 -17.29 1.44
N TYR A 122 0.19 -17.35 2.40
CA TYR A 122 0.53 -17.44 3.82
C TYR A 122 1.00 -18.84 4.19
N ASP A 123 0.37 -19.88 3.62
CA ASP A 123 0.84 -21.27 3.79
C ASP A 123 2.25 -21.46 3.22
N ALA A 124 2.59 -20.77 2.10
CA ALA A 124 3.94 -20.75 1.57
C ALA A 124 4.92 -20.04 2.52
N TRP A 125 4.53 -18.93 3.16
CA TRP A 125 5.38 -18.28 4.17
C TRP A 125 5.64 -19.21 5.35
N ALA A 126 4.63 -19.92 5.85
CA ALA A 126 4.78 -20.89 6.92
C ALA A 126 5.68 -22.06 6.52
N ALA A 127 5.54 -22.55 5.28
CA ALA A 127 6.38 -23.64 4.75
C ALA A 127 7.87 -23.24 4.63
N GLU A 128 8.19 -21.94 4.50
CA GLU A 128 9.56 -21.40 4.58
C GLU A 128 10.10 -21.34 6.03
N GLY A 129 9.35 -21.84 7.03
CA GLY A 129 9.74 -21.87 8.43
C GLY A 129 9.18 -20.72 9.27
N ASN A 130 8.35 -19.83 8.70
CA ASN A 130 7.74 -18.73 9.43
C ASN A 130 6.51 -19.23 10.22
N THR A 131 6.75 -19.86 11.35
CA THR A 131 5.70 -20.43 12.20
C THR A 131 4.71 -19.36 12.63
N GLY A 132 3.41 -19.69 12.55
CA GLY A 132 2.32 -18.78 12.88
C GLY A 132 1.92 -17.83 11.75
N TRP A 133 2.52 -17.95 10.55
CA TRP A 133 2.15 -17.17 9.37
C TRP A 133 1.37 -17.99 8.32
N ASP A 134 0.85 -19.15 8.71
CA ASP A 134 -0.09 -19.93 7.90
C ASP A 134 -1.43 -19.22 7.72
N ALA A 135 -2.20 -19.67 6.73
CA ALA A 135 -3.44 -19.03 6.35
C ALA A 135 -4.48 -18.93 7.48
N ASP A 136 -4.54 -19.93 8.38
CA ASP A 136 -5.51 -19.93 9.48
C ASP A 136 -5.11 -18.93 10.56
N SER A 137 -3.84 -18.91 10.98
CA SER A 137 -3.28 -17.94 11.92
C SER A 137 -3.45 -16.49 11.44
N VAL A 138 -3.23 -16.27 10.14
CA VAL A 138 -3.39 -14.95 9.51
C VAL A 138 -4.86 -14.56 9.38
N ASN A 139 -5.75 -15.54 9.11
CA ASN A 139 -7.19 -15.30 9.04
C ASN A 139 -7.78 -14.80 10.37
N GLU A 140 -7.29 -15.32 11.51
CA GLU A 140 -7.68 -14.82 12.83
C GLU A 140 -7.33 -13.34 13.00
N ALA A 141 -6.15 -12.91 12.56
CA ALA A 141 -5.76 -11.51 12.58
C ALA A 141 -6.66 -10.66 11.68
N TYR A 142 -6.95 -11.10 10.47
CA TYR A 142 -7.88 -10.40 9.58
C TYR A 142 -9.28 -10.25 10.17
N ARG A 143 -9.79 -11.27 10.85
CA ARG A 143 -11.10 -11.20 11.52
C ARG A 143 -11.12 -10.19 12.66
N ARG A 144 -10.00 -9.98 13.37
CA ARG A 144 -9.88 -8.92 14.38
C ARG A 144 -9.78 -7.53 13.78
N VAL A 145 -9.13 -7.42 12.61
CA VAL A 145 -8.84 -6.13 11.96
C VAL A 145 -10.08 -5.51 11.32
N GLU A 146 -10.96 -6.31 10.72
CA GLU A 146 -12.03 -5.77 9.89
C GLU A 146 -13.41 -5.77 10.55
N ASP A 147 -14.23 -4.82 10.09
CA ASP A 147 -15.67 -4.81 10.30
C ASP A 147 -16.34 -4.82 8.91
N TYR A 148 -16.67 -6.02 8.45
CA TYR A 148 -17.21 -6.24 7.09
C TYR A 148 -18.71 -6.03 7.07
N GLU A 149 -19.22 -5.21 6.16
CA GLU A 149 -20.67 -4.91 6.04
C GLU A 149 -21.55 -6.15 5.77
N GLY A 150 -20.98 -7.19 5.13
CA GLY A 150 -21.67 -8.46 4.85
C GLY A 150 -21.82 -9.37 6.08
N GLY A 151 -21.32 -8.95 7.25
CA GLY A 151 -21.37 -9.74 8.48
C GLY A 151 -20.19 -10.69 8.68
N GLY A 152 -20.14 -11.32 9.84
CA GLY A 152 -19.09 -12.27 10.21
C GLY A 152 -19.27 -13.65 9.57
N SER A 153 -18.15 -14.34 9.33
CA SER A 153 -18.11 -15.74 8.86
C SER A 153 -16.83 -16.41 9.33
N ASP A 154 -16.56 -17.63 8.89
CA ASP A 154 -15.26 -18.29 9.15
C ASP A 154 -14.08 -17.48 8.59
N TYR A 155 -14.32 -16.69 7.55
CA TYR A 155 -13.31 -15.88 6.90
C TYR A 155 -13.37 -14.40 7.27
N ARG A 156 -14.56 -13.85 7.58
CA ARG A 156 -14.79 -12.42 7.74
C ARG A 156 -15.02 -12.03 9.20
N GLY A 157 -14.52 -10.86 9.58
CA GLY A 157 -14.69 -10.27 10.91
C GLY A 157 -15.76 -9.18 10.96
N THR A 158 -16.27 -8.93 12.16
CA THR A 158 -17.14 -7.80 12.50
C THR A 158 -16.64 -7.11 13.75
N GLY A 159 -16.91 -5.81 13.87
CA GLY A 159 -16.51 -5.00 15.04
C GLY A 159 -15.04 -4.61 15.07
N GLY A 160 -14.24 -4.99 14.07
CA GLY A 160 -12.84 -4.57 13.97
C GLY A 160 -12.69 -3.08 13.62
N PRO A 161 -11.47 -2.54 13.78
CA PRO A 161 -11.22 -1.11 13.59
C PRO A 161 -11.33 -0.65 12.13
N ILE A 162 -11.19 -1.52 11.14
CA ILE A 162 -11.25 -1.14 9.72
C ILE A 162 -12.60 -1.53 9.12
N LYS A 163 -13.39 -0.53 8.75
CA LYS A 163 -14.66 -0.74 8.06
C LYS A 163 -14.41 -1.13 6.61
N VAL A 164 -15.05 -2.22 6.17
CA VAL A 164 -14.92 -2.77 4.82
C VAL A 164 -16.29 -2.95 4.21
N MET A 165 -16.49 -2.41 3.01
CA MET A 165 -17.72 -2.54 2.24
C MET A 165 -17.45 -2.86 0.77
N LYS A 166 -18.42 -3.43 0.06
CA LYS A 166 -18.40 -3.54 -1.39
C LYS A 166 -18.53 -2.15 -2.03
N HIS A 167 -18.04 -2.00 -3.25
CA HIS A 167 -18.28 -0.76 -3.99
C HIS A 167 -19.79 -0.53 -4.16
N PRO A 168 -20.35 0.59 -3.68
CA PRO A 168 -21.80 0.72 -3.52
C PRO A 168 -22.57 0.93 -4.83
N ARG A 169 -21.87 1.32 -5.92
CA ARG A 169 -22.51 1.72 -7.18
C ARG A 169 -21.60 1.47 -8.38
N PRO A 170 -21.27 0.21 -8.70
CA PRO A 170 -20.53 -0.06 -9.93
C PRO A 170 -21.36 0.37 -11.13
N THR A 171 -20.69 0.88 -12.16
CA THR A 171 -21.33 1.25 -13.44
C THR A 171 -21.77 0.00 -14.20
N GLU A 172 -22.78 0.18 -15.10
CA GLU A 172 -23.21 -0.93 -15.95
C GLU A 172 -22.08 -1.46 -16.84
N ALA A 173 -21.15 -0.61 -17.27
CA ALA A 173 -19.97 -1.06 -18.01
C ALA A 173 -19.08 -2.00 -17.19
N SER A 174 -18.86 -1.72 -15.91
CA SER A 174 -18.09 -2.59 -15.01
C SER A 174 -18.82 -3.91 -14.74
N LEU A 175 -20.15 -3.88 -14.57
CA LEU A 175 -20.97 -5.09 -14.41
C LEU A 175 -21.01 -5.92 -15.70
N SER A 176 -21.06 -5.28 -16.87
CA SER A 176 -20.94 -5.97 -18.17
C SER A 176 -19.56 -6.63 -18.31
N PHE A 177 -18.50 -5.97 -17.85
CA PHE A 177 -17.16 -6.57 -17.81
C PHE A 177 -17.14 -7.82 -16.93
N GLN A 178 -17.76 -7.82 -15.75
CA GLN A 178 -17.83 -9.00 -14.88
C GLN A 178 -18.52 -10.19 -15.60
N ARG A 179 -19.68 -9.94 -16.24
CA ARG A 179 -20.38 -10.98 -16.99
C ARG A 179 -19.55 -11.52 -18.15
N ALA A 180 -18.98 -10.61 -18.94
CA ALA A 180 -18.15 -10.95 -20.09
C ALA A 180 -16.90 -11.75 -19.67
N ALA A 181 -16.23 -11.32 -18.62
CA ALA A 181 -15.05 -12.02 -18.11
C ALA A 181 -15.40 -13.42 -17.57
N ALA A 182 -16.51 -13.54 -16.84
CA ALA A 182 -16.95 -14.84 -16.33
C ALA A 182 -17.26 -15.84 -17.47
N GLU A 183 -17.94 -15.37 -18.53
CA GLU A 183 -18.26 -16.21 -19.70
C GLU A 183 -17.02 -16.54 -20.54
N THR A 184 -16.15 -15.54 -20.80
CA THR A 184 -14.99 -15.70 -21.70
C THR A 184 -13.91 -16.58 -21.08
N LEU A 185 -13.67 -16.42 -19.78
CA LEU A 185 -12.60 -17.12 -19.06
C LEU A 185 -13.09 -18.37 -18.30
N ASP A 186 -14.38 -18.68 -18.37
CA ASP A 186 -15.03 -19.79 -17.63
C ASP A 186 -14.71 -19.72 -16.10
N VAL A 187 -14.85 -18.51 -15.52
CA VAL A 187 -14.64 -18.28 -14.10
C VAL A 187 -15.91 -17.81 -13.40
N LYS A 188 -15.97 -17.97 -12.09
CA LYS A 188 -17.14 -17.58 -11.29
C LYS A 188 -17.24 -16.06 -11.12
N VAL A 189 -18.47 -15.56 -11.01
CA VAL A 189 -18.73 -14.27 -10.37
C VAL A 189 -18.83 -14.51 -8.87
N LEU A 190 -17.85 -14.00 -8.11
CA LEU A 190 -17.76 -14.20 -6.68
C LEU A 190 -18.50 -13.12 -5.91
N ASP A 191 -19.22 -13.53 -4.88
CA ASP A 191 -19.79 -12.58 -3.93
C ASP A 191 -18.72 -12.01 -3.00
N ASP A 192 -17.73 -12.81 -2.62
CA ASP A 192 -16.64 -12.44 -1.71
C ASP A 192 -15.32 -13.12 -2.10
N TYR A 193 -14.41 -12.36 -2.74
CA TYR A 193 -13.07 -12.81 -3.11
C TYR A 193 -12.07 -12.83 -1.93
N ASN A 194 -12.45 -12.33 -0.76
CA ASN A 194 -11.69 -12.45 0.49
C ASN A 194 -12.22 -13.60 1.39
N GLY A 195 -13.11 -14.42 0.84
CA GLY A 195 -13.67 -15.60 1.49
C GLY A 195 -12.86 -16.87 1.23
N ALA A 196 -13.57 -17.98 0.97
CA ALA A 196 -12.97 -19.29 0.71
C ALA A 196 -12.22 -19.36 -0.64
N GLU A 197 -12.76 -18.67 -1.66
CA GLU A 197 -12.24 -18.69 -3.04
C GLU A 197 -11.83 -17.27 -3.46
N GLN A 198 -10.71 -17.17 -4.16
CA GLN A 198 -10.25 -15.90 -4.72
C GLN A 198 -10.38 -15.87 -6.25
N GLU A 199 -10.27 -17.04 -6.92
CA GLU A 199 -10.29 -17.14 -8.38
C GLU A 199 -11.68 -16.82 -8.93
N GLY A 200 -11.78 -15.80 -9.76
CA GLY A 200 -13.02 -15.31 -10.35
C GLY A 200 -13.07 -13.80 -10.48
N VAL A 201 -14.25 -13.29 -10.79
CA VAL A 201 -14.50 -11.85 -10.93
C VAL A 201 -15.49 -11.38 -9.88
N SER A 202 -15.36 -10.14 -9.42
CA SER A 202 -16.20 -9.59 -8.35
C SER A 202 -16.25 -8.07 -8.39
N THR A 203 -17.16 -7.50 -7.62
CA THR A 203 -17.14 -6.07 -7.28
C THR A 203 -16.08 -5.81 -6.20
N PHE A 204 -15.26 -4.78 -6.36
CA PHE A 204 -14.23 -4.44 -5.37
C PHE A 204 -14.81 -4.16 -3.99
N GLN A 205 -14.11 -4.64 -2.97
CA GLN A 205 -14.31 -4.23 -1.58
C GLN A 205 -13.35 -3.09 -1.24
N GLN A 206 -13.80 -2.16 -0.42
CA GLN A 206 -13.05 -0.95 -0.11
C GLN A 206 -13.06 -0.66 1.40
N SER A 207 -11.95 -0.08 1.90
CA SER A 207 -11.87 0.44 3.25
C SER A 207 -12.49 1.85 3.32
N ALA A 208 -13.82 1.91 3.25
CA ALA A 208 -14.62 3.13 3.31
C ALA A 208 -16.01 2.83 3.87
N ILE A 209 -16.65 3.83 4.47
CA ILE A 209 -18.07 3.81 4.86
C ILE A 209 -18.61 5.24 4.90
N ASP A 210 -19.90 5.42 4.63
CA ASP A 210 -20.60 6.72 4.67
C ASP A 210 -19.88 7.83 3.86
N GLY A 211 -19.31 7.46 2.72
CA GLY A 211 -18.60 8.38 1.85
C GLY A 211 -17.28 8.91 2.43
N LEU A 212 -16.70 8.21 3.38
CA LEU A 212 -15.43 8.55 4.01
C LEU A 212 -14.46 7.36 3.94
N ARG A 213 -13.18 7.67 3.67
CA ARG A 213 -12.08 6.71 3.76
C ARG A 213 -11.93 6.19 5.19
N TYR A 214 -11.73 4.91 5.33
CA TYR A 214 -11.35 4.27 6.57
C TYR A 214 -9.87 3.88 6.54
N SER A 215 -9.01 4.90 6.73
CA SER A 215 -7.56 4.72 6.85
C SER A 215 -7.21 4.02 8.18
N ALA A 216 -6.01 3.47 8.26
CA ALA A 216 -5.54 2.89 9.52
C ALA A 216 -5.49 3.91 10.67
N SER A 217 -5.13 5.18 10.39
CA SER A 217 -5.20 6.25 11.39
C SER A 217 -6.62 6.48 11.89
N ARG A 218 -7.62 6.42 11.02
CA ARG A 218 -9.01 6.57 11.44
C ARG A 218 -9.45 5.42 12.35
N GLY A 219 -9.27 4.18 11.89
CA GLY A 219 -9.76 3.02 12.61
C GLY A 219 -9.05 2.77 13.94
N TYR A 220 -7.73 2.92 13.96
CA TYR A 220 -6.93 2.59 15.13
C TYR A 220 -6.63 3.77 16.06
N LEU A 221 -6.75 5.03 15.60
CA LEU A 221 -6.36 6.18 16.40
C LEU A 221 -7.52 7.17 16.61
N HIS A 222 -8.19 7.63 15.52
CA HIS A 222 -9.17 8.72 15.64
C HIS A 222 -10.50 8.30 16.23
N ASP A 223 -10.92 7.07 15.95
CA ASP A 223 -12.20 6.51 16.42
C ASP A 223 -12.04 5.72 17.75
N GLN A 224 -10.86 5.81 18.39
CA GLN A 224 -10.52 5.13 19.65
C GLN A 224 -10.18 6.12 20.77
N GLU A 225 -10.46 5.71 22.01
CA GLU A 225 -9.99 6.41 23.22
C GLU A 225 -8.71 5.74 23.73
N LEU A 226 -7.56 6.38 23.53
CA LEU A 226 -6.24 5.83 23.82
C LEU A 226 -5.44 6.78 24.72
N PRO A 227 -5.72 6.83 26.03
CA PRO A 227 -5.08 7.78 26.94
C PRO A 227 -3.57 7.56 27.10
N SER A 228 -3.09 6.34 26.87
CA SER A 228 -1.67 5.95 26.94
C SER A 228 -0.89 6.19 25.64
N LEU A 229 -1.56 6.69 24.56
CA LEU A 229 -0.93 6.99 23.28
C LEU A 229 -0.55 8.46 23.15
N THR A 230 0.72 8.73 22.85
CA THR A 230 1.18 10.04 22.41
C THR A 230 1.55 9.99 20.92
N THR A 231 0.80 10.69 20.08
CA THR A 231 1.10 10.79 18.64
C THR A 231 1.80 12.11 18.34
N LEU A 232 3.02 12.02 17.78
CA LEU A 232 3.81 13.17 17.35
C LEU A 232 3.90 13.20 15.81
N THR A 233 3.32 14.23 15.21
CA THR A 233 3.35 14.44 13.76
C THR A 233 4.39 15.48 13.35
N ARG A 234 4.86 15.47 12.08
CA ARG A 234 5.94 16.30 11.55
C ARG A 234 7.27 16.06 12.27
N VAL A 235 7.51 14.82 12.63
CA VAL A 235 8.71 14.34 13.30
C VAL A 235 9.44 13.37 12.37
N HIS A 236 10.64 13.74 11.94
CA HIS A 236 11.49 12.88 11.12
C HIS A 236 12.48 12.15 12.02
N VAL A 237 12.43 10.83 12.01
CA VAL A 237 13.38 9.96 12.72
C VAL A 237 14.63 9.80 11.84
N SER A 238 15.80 10.08 12.38
CA SER A 238 17.08 10.02 11.67
C SER A 238 17.82 8.70 11.84
N ARG A 239 17.73 8.09 13.02
CA ARG A 239 18.34 6.79 13.31
C ARG A 239 17.73 6.13 14.56
N ILE A 240 17.96 4.85 14.73
CA ILE A 240 17.69 4.10 15.95
C ILE A 240 18.92 4.24 16.86
N VAL A 241 18.69 4.45 18.14
CA VAL A 241 19.75 4.46 19.15
C VAL A 241 19.96 3.03 19.64
N ILE A 242 21.16 2.50 19.42
CA ILE A 242 21.53 1.13 19.80
C ILE A 242 22.69 1.21 20.80
N GLU A 243 22.48 0.65 21.99
CA GLU A 243 23.46 0.62 23.07
C GLU A 243 23.62 -0.83 23.56
N ASN A 244 24.87 -1.30 23.55
CA ASN A 244 25.20 -2.67 24.00
C ASN A 244 24.37 -3.77 23.31
N GLY A 245 24.10 -3.62 21.99
CA GLY A 245 23.33 -4.58 21.20
C GLY A 245 21.81 -4.49 21.37
N ARG A 246 21.29 -3.47 22.08
CA ARG A 246 19.88 -3.23 22.31
C ARG A 246 19.43 -1.86 21.76
N ALA A 247 18.26 -1.82 21.12
CA ALA A 247 17.61 -0.57 20.76
C ALA A 247 16.98 0.07 22.02
N THR A 248 17.42 1.30 22.35
CA THR A 248 16.99 2.05 23.54
C THR A 248 16.15 3.27 23.21
N GLY A 249 15.93 3.56 21.93
CA GLY A 249 15.15 4.68 21.46
C GLY A 249 15.43 5.06 20.02
N VAL A 250 15.02 6.26 19.66
CA VAL A 250 15.28 6.84 18.32
C VAL A 250 15.72 8.29 18.44
N GLU A 251 16.50 8.71 17.46
CA GLU A 251 16.88 10.11 17.29
C GLU A 251 15.98 10.79 16.26
N ILE A 252 15.47 11.96 16.61
CA ILE A 252 14.62 12.78 15.75
C ILE A 252 15.30 14.07 15.36
N LEU A 253 15.03 14.56 14.14
CA LEU A 253 15.50 15.85 13.69
C LEU A 253 14.64 16.97 14.27
N THR A 254 15.29 17.94 14.93
CA THR A 254 14.63 19.17 15.40
C THR A 254 15.39 20.41 14.95
N LYS A 255 14.75 21.59 15.05
CA LYS A 255 15.42 22.87 14.73
C LYS A 255 16.60 23.19 15.65
N GLN A 256 16.63 22.59 16.83
CA GLN A 256 17.68 22.77 17.85
C GLN A 256 18.79 21.71 17.74
N GLY A 257 18.71 20.81 16.77
CA GLY A 257 19.59 19.66 16.61
C GLY A 257 18.86 18.35 16.92
N PRO A 258 19.59 17.22 16.89
CA PRO A 258 19.03 15.92 17.22
C PRO A 258 18.47 15.84 18.64
N GLN A 259 17.39 15.11 18.83
CA GLN A 259 16.79 14.82 20.14
C GLN A 259 16.43 13.35 20.22
N THR A 260 16.71 12.70 21.35
CA THR A 260 16.34 11.29 21.59
C THR A 260 14.93 11.18 22.16
N ILE A 261 14.20 10.19 21.66
CA ILE A 261 12.95 9.64 22.23
C ILE A 261 13.28 8.24 22.72
N SER A 262 13.17 7.99 24.03
CA SER A 262 13.57 6.74 24.65
C SER A 262 12.45 5.70 24.65
N ALA A 263 12.81 4.44 24.43
CA ALA A 263 11.95 3.27 24.57
C ALA A 263 12.48 2.40 25.71
N THR A 264 11.66 2.14 26.74
CA THR A 264 12.09 1.30 27.86
C THR A 264 11.87 -0.19 27.60
N ALA A 265 10.94 -0.56 26.70
CA ALA A 265 10.71 -1.92 26.24
C ALA A 265 11.26 -2.14 24.83
N GLU A 266 10.61 -1.60 23.79
CA GLU A 266 11.01 -1.83 22.41
C GLU A 266 10.82 -0.62 21.48
N VAL A 267 11.62 -0.57 20.41
CA VAL A 267 11.42 0.26 19.22
C VAL A 267 10.80 -0.59 18.12
N ILE A 268 9.66 -0.16 17.55
CA ILE A 268 9.00 -0.83 16.44
C ILE A 268 9.09 0.05 15.20
N VAL A 269 9.80 -0.40 14.19
CA VAL A 269 9.94 0.30 12.92
C VAL A 269 8.80 -0.10 11.98
N SER A 270 7.96 0.87 11.60
CA SER A 270 6.81 0.73 10.70
C SER A 270 6.81 1.85 9.64
N ALA A 271 8.01 2.22 9.16
CA ALA A 271 8.21 3.33 8.24
C ALA A 271 7.94 2.97 6.76
N GLY A 272 7.40 1.77 6.51
CA GLY A 272 7.10 1.23 5.19
C GLY A 272 8.33 0.68 4.48
N VAL A 273 8.10 0.00 3.35
CA VAL A 273 9.11 -0.77 2.62
C VAL A 273 10.41 -0.01 2.33
N PHE A 274 10.35 1.29 2.11
CA PHE A 274 11.55 2.10 1.85
C PHE A 274 12.14 2.67 3.13
N GLY A 275 11.29 3.29 3.96
CA GLY A 275 11.75 3.99 5.16
C GLY A 275 12.30 3.05 6.23
N SER A 276 11.74 1.83 6.38
CA SER A 276 12.19 0.85 7.38
C SER A 276 13.60 0.35 7.06
N ALA A 277 13.84 -0.08 5.83
CA ALA A 277 15.18 -0.51 5.41
C ALA A 277 16.18 0.65 5.45
N GLN A 278 15.80 1.86 4.99
CA GLN A 278 16.66 3.04 5.06
C GLN A 278 17.04 3.35 6.51
N LEU A 279 16.09 3.32 7.44
CA LEU A 279 16.34 3.63 8.85
C LEU A 279 17.25 2.60 9.50
N LEU A 280 17.10 1.29 9.22
CA LEU A 280 18.02 0.26 9.69
C LEU A 280 19.44 0.53 9.18
N MET A 281 19.63 0.79 7.88
CA MET A 281 20.95 1.07 7.30
C MET A 281 21.58 2.33 7.90
N LEU A 282 20.82 3.43 8.06
CA LEU A 282 21.31 4.65 8.71
C LEU A 282 21.69 4.44 10.18
N SER A 283 21.18 3.39 10.80
CA SER A 283 21.47 2.99 12.18
C SER A 283 22.60 1.96 12.29
N GLY A 284 23.30 1.66 11.18
CA GLY A 284 24.44 0.73 11.17
C GLY A 284 24.03 -0.75 11.04
N ILE A 285 22.78 -1.04 10.67
CA ILE A 285 22.30 -2.42 10.42
C ILE A 285 22.14 -2.61 8.90
N GLY A 286 22.93 -3.48 8.30
CA GLY A 286 22.88 -3.71 6.85
C GLY A 286 24.21 -4.24 6.33
N HIS A 287 24.41 -4.24 5.00
CA HIS A 287 25.67 -4.65 4.36
C HIS A 287 26.82 -3.73 4.75
N SER A 288 27.79 -4.26 5.49
CA SER A 288 28.92 -3.49 6.05
C SER A 288 29.72 -2.72 4.99
N ALA A 289 29.94 -3.32 3.81
CA ALA A 289 30.63 -2.68 2.71
C ALA A 289 29.85 -1.43 2.20
N HIS A 290 28.53 -1.57 2.01
CA HIS A 290 27.68 -0.47 1.58
C HIS A 290 27.59 0.64 2.63
N LEU A 291 27.49 0.31 3.91
CA LEU A 291 27.46 1.27 5.00
C LEU A 291 28.79 2.07 5.06
N ALA A 292 29.92 1.38 4.86
CA ALA A 292 31.23 2.02 4.84
C ALA A 292 31.41 3.03 3.70
N GLU A 293 30.80 2.80 2.52
CA GLU A 293 30.80 3.78 1.41
C GLU A 293 30.18 5.12 1.80
N HIS A 294 29.29 5.13 2.79
CA HIS A 294 28.62 6.32 3.31
C HIS A 294 29.19 6.80 4.65
N GLY A 295 30.30 6.22 5.12
CA GLY A 295 30.91 6.57 6.40
C GLY A 295 30.08 6.16 7.62
N ILE A 296 29.14 5.20 7.46
CA ILE A 296 28.35 4.64 8.54
C ILE A 296 29.07 3.42 9.10
N GLN A 297 29.31 3.42 10.41
CA GLN A 297 29.89 2.27 11.09
C GLN A 297 28.85 1.13 11.16
N ALA A 298 29.18 -0.03 10.61
CA ALA A 298 28.35 -1.21 10.75
C ALA A 298 28.34 -1.69 12.22
N ILE A 299 27.13 -1.83 12.77
CA ILE A 299 26.87 -2.43 14.10
C ILE A 299 26.54 -3.89 13.92
N HIS A 300 25.75 -4.24 12.91
CA HIS A 300 25.31 -5.60 12.64
C HIS A 300 25.12 -5.86 11.15
N GLU A 301 25.69 -6.94 10.64
CA GLU A 301 25.59 -7.37 9.24
C GLU A 301 24.26 -8.09 9.01
N LEU A 302 23.37 -7.53 8.19
CA LEU A 302 22.12 -8.16 7.75
C LEU A 302 21.84 -7.75 6.30
N PRO A 303 21.08 -8.57 5.51
CA PRO A 303 20.77 -8.30 4.10
C PRO A 303 19.63 -7.27 3.95
N VAL A 304 19.74 -6.16 4.67
CA VAL A 304 18.75 -5.07 4.63
C VAL A 304 18.71 -4.44 3.25
N GLY A 305 17.51 -4.31 2.70
CA GLY A 305 17.27 -3.75 1.39
C GLY A 305 17.36 -4.77 0.25
N ASP A 306 17.67 -6.03 0.51
CA ASP A 306 17.59 -7.12 -0.46
C ASP A 306 16.14 -7.60 -0.62
N ASN A 307 15.87 -8.44 -1.66
CA ASN A 307 14.56 -9.02 -1.93
C ASN A 307 13.43 -8.00 -2.19
N LEU A 308 13.75 -6.77 -2.61
CA LEU A 308 12.75 -5.77 -2.97
C LEU A 308 11.97 -6.21 -4.21
N HIS A 309 10.63 -6.24 -4.15
CA HIS A 309 9.79 -6.58 -5.29
C HIS A 309 8.41 -5.91 -5.17
N ASP A 310 7.70 -5.83 -6.31
CA ASP A 310 6.46 -5.06 -6.44
C ASP A 310 5.61 -5.61 -7.57
N HIS A 311 4.31 -5.43 -7.50
CA HIS A 311 3.40 -5.70 -8.60
C HIS A 311 3.56 -4.67 -9.72
N MET A 312 3.41 -5.13 -10.96
CA MET A 312 3.34 -4.27 -12.14
C MET A 312 2.01 -4.46 -12.86
N PHE A 313 1.58 -3.43 -13.59
CA PHE A 313 0.41 -3.54 -14.46
C PHE A 313 0.62 -2.85 -15.80
N VAL A 314 -0.19 -3.27 -16.77
CA VAL A 314 -0.35 -2.62 -18.07
C VAL A 314 -1.79 -2.16 -18.21
N PRO A 315 -2.07 -0.85 -18.40
CA PRO A 315 -3.42 -0.38 -18.62
C PRO A 315 -3.83 -0.57 -20.09
N THR A 316 -5.04 -1.08 -20.30
CA THR A 316 -5.75 -1.03 -21.57
C THR A 316 -6.94 -0.11 -21.46
N THR A 317 -7.21 0.73 -22.48
CA THR A 317 -8.28 1.73 -22.41
C THR A 317 -9.19 1.61 -23.61
N TRP A 318 -10.50 1.59 -23.37
CA TRP A 318 -11.53 1.29 -24.35
C TRP A 318 -12.57 2.42 -24.40
N GLU A 319 -12.84 2.95 -25.59
CA GLU A 319 -13.90 3.93 -25.80
C GLU A 319 -15.27 3.25 -25.68
N MET A 320 -16.10 3.82 -24.80
CA MET A 320 -17.42 3.29 -24.47
C MET A 320 -18.52 4.30 -24.83
N PRO A 321 -19.78 3.89 -24.98
CA PRO A 321 -20.88 4.84 -25.11
C PRO A 321 -21.08 5.68 -23.84
N THR A 322 -21.79 6.74 -23.98
CA THR A 322 -21.97 7.96 -23.25
C THR A 322 -22.33 7.96 -21.75
N ALA A 323 -22.37 6.84 -21.04
CA ALA A 323 -22.86 6.81 -19.64
C ALA A 323 -21.75 6.68 -18.58
N LEU A 324 -20.48 6.86 -18.95
CA LEU A 324 -19.34 6.67 -18.03
C LEU A 324 -18.82 8.00 -17.49
N HIS A 325 -17.98 7.88 -16.47
CA HIS A 325 -17.33 9.02 -15.86
C HIS A 325 -16.28 9.63 -16.80
N HIS A 326 -16.14 10.95 -16.76
CA HIS A 326 -15.13 11.67 -17.51
C HIS A 326 -14.08 12.22 -16.54
N GLY A 327 -12.81 11.93 -16.75
CA GLY A 327 -11.70 12.40 -15.92
C GLY A 327 -11.39 13.90 -16.05
N THR A 328 -12.37 14.74 -16.47
CA THR A 328 -12.17 16.17 -16.67
C THR A 328 -12.30 16.96 -15.37
N ALA A 329 -11.58 18.08 -15.26
CA ALA A 329 -11.66 18.98 -14.11
C ALA A 329 -13.10 19.47 -13.85
N GLY A 330 -13.87 19.72 -14.92
CA GLY A 330 -15.28 20.12 -14.81
C GLY A 330 -16.18 19.04 -14.22
N TYR A 331 -15.93 17.77 -14.53
CA TYR A 331 -16.64 16.64 -13.95
C TYR A 331 -16.35 16.51 -12.45
N PHE A 332 -15.08 16.60 -12.05
CA PHE A 332 -14.70 16.59 -10.64
C PHE A 332 -15.24 17.80 -9.87
N GLY A 333 -15.24 18.99 -10.46
CA GLY A 333 -15.84 20.18 -9.87
C GLY A 333 -17.33 19.99 -9.56
N LYS A 334 -18.09 19.40 -10.50
CA LYS A 334 -19.50 19.05 -10.29
C LYS A 334 -19.67 17.98 -9.21
N ALA A 335 -18.75 16.99 -9.15
CA ALA A 335 -18.77 15.95 -8.13
C ALA A 335 -18.54 16.53 -6.72
N VAL A 336 -17.60 17.47 -6.58
CA VAL A 336 -17.36 18.20 -5.32
C VAL A 336 -18.61 18.98 -4.90
N LEU A 337 -19.22 19.75 -5.82
CA LEU A 337 -20.44 20.51 -5.52
C LEU A 337 -21.59 19.58 -5.09
N LYS A 338 -21.79 18.47 -5.80
CA LYS A 338 -22.82 17.48 -5.47
C LYS A 338 -22.56 16.84 -4.09
N GLU A 339 -21.30 16.55 -3.77
CA GLU A 339 -20.94 16.00 -2.47
C GLU A 339 -21.27 16.98 -1.33
N GLN A 340 -20.97 18.25 -1.52
CA GLN A 340 -21.25 19.30 -0.52
C GLN A 340 -22.73 19.60 -0.34
N THR A 341 -23.56 19.43 -1.39
CA THR A 341 -24.99 19.77 -1.36
C THR A 341 -25.90 18.58 -1.04
N VAL A 342 -25.59 17.40 -1.56
CA VAL A 342 -26.42 16.20 -1.50
C VAL A 342 -25.76 15.06 -0.70
N GLY A 343 -24.43 15.13 -0.47
CA GLY A 343 -23.67 14.12 0.25
C GLY A 343 -23.54 12.77 -0.47
N ARG A 344 -23.83 12.71 -1.76
CA ARG A 344 -23.83 11.46 -2.55
C ARG A 344 -23.23 11.67 -3.94
N SER A 345 -21.91 11.78 -4.03
CA SER A 345 -21.20 11.83 -5.31
C SER A 345 -20.27 10.65 -5.51
N ILE A 346 -19.57 10.62 -6.65
CA ILE A 346 -18.48 9.69 -6.94
C ILE A 346 -17.30 9.83 -5.97
N LEU A 347 -17.23 10.91 -5.20
CA LEU A 347 -16.18 11.13 -4.22
C LEU A 347 -16.35 10.29 -2.95
N GLY A 348 -17.51 9.67 -2.74
CA GLY A 348 -17.83 8.85 -1.58
C GLY A 348 -17.35 7.41 -1.65
N HIS A 349 -16.71 6.98 -2.74
CA HIS A 349 -16.21 5.61 -2.92
C HIS A 349 -14.94 5.58 -3.78
N THR A 350 -14.27 4.42 -3.85
CA THR A 350 -13.12 4.21 -4.73
C THR A 350 -13.47 4.43 -6.20
N VAL A 351 -12.46 4.70 -7.01
CA VAL A 351 -12.59 4.79 -8.47
C VAL A 351 -12.54 3.42 -9.15
N PHE A 352 -12.15 2.38 -8.43
CA PHE A 352 -12.07 1.00 -8.93
C PHE A 352 -13.36 0.28 -8.60
N GLU A 353 -13.97 -0.38 -9.58
CA GLU A 353 -15.30 -0.97 -9.42
C GLU A 353 -15.31 -2.49 -9.48
N THR A 354 -14.51 -3.08 -10.37
CA THR A 354 -14.45 -4.53 -10.59
C THR A 354 -13.04 -5.06 -10.43
N VAL A 355 -12.92 -6.24 -9.84
CA VAL A 355 -11.70 -7.04 -9.71
C VAL A 355 -11.90 -8.38 -10.39
N GLY A 356 -10.84 -8.91 -11.01
CA GLY A 356 -10.72 -10.31 -11.40
C GLY A 356 -9.42 -10.88 -10.86
N PHE A 357 -9.46 -12.12 -10.40
CA PHE A 357 -8.28 -12.94 -10.12
C PHE A 357 -8.34 -14.14 -11.04
N VAL A 358 -7.46 -14.20 -12.02
CA VAL A 358 -7.51 -15.16 -13.12
C VAL A 358 -6.15 -15.79 -13.35
N ARG A 359 -6.12 -16.90 -14.09
CA ARG A 359 -4.90 -17.64 -14.38
C ARG A 359 -4.42 -17.37 -15.79
N THR A 360 -3.13 -17.10 -15.92
CA THR A 360 -2.45 -17.21 -17.23
C THR A 360 -1.98 -18.65 -17.46
N SER A 361 -1.40 -18.91 -18.62
CA SER A 361 -0.77 -20.20 -18.92
C SER A 361 0.42 -20.55 -18.02
N LEU A 362 0.94 -19.58 -17.28
CA LEU A 362 2.07 -19.71 -16.36
C LEU A 362 1.63 -19.95 -14.91
N ALA A 363 0.36 -19.80 -14.61
CA ALA A 363 -0.18 -20.06 -13.29
C ALA A 363 -0.04 -21.54 -12.90
N THR A 364 0.32 -21.79 -11.64
CA THR A 364 0.38 -23.14 -11.08
C THR A 364 -0.91 -23.47 -10.30
N ASP A 365 -0.93 -23.14 -9.02
CA ASP A 365 -2.02 -23.53 -8.11
C ASP A 365 -3.02 -22.40 -7.84
N VAL A 366 -2.61 -21.16 -8.06
CA VAL A 366 -3.39 -19.96 -7.73
C VAL A 366 -3.43 -18.98 -8.90
N PRO A 367 -4.43 -18.09 -8.98
CA PRO A 367 -4.45 -17.00 -9.96
C PRO A 367 -3.18 -16.16 -9.87
N ASP A 368 -2.54 -15.89 -11.00
CA ASP A 368 -1.28 -15.14 -11.11
C ASP A 368 -1.46 -13.75 -11.73
N LEU A 369 -2.69 -13.44 -12.16
CA LEU A 369 -3.08 -12.18 -12.76
C LEU A 369 -4.26 -11.55 -12.03
N GLN A 370 -4.15 -10.25 -11.70
CA GLN A 370 -5.27 -9.47 -11.17
C GLN A 370 -5.73 -8.45 -12.21
N LEU A 371 -7.04 -8.41 -12.47
CA LEU A 371 -7.69 -7.42 -13.33
C LEU A 371 -8.29 -6.32 -12.44
N HIS A 372 -7.99 -5.05 -12.76
CA HIS A 372 -8.61 -3.90 -12.11
C HIS A 372 -9.40 -3.11 -13.16
N VAL A 373 -10.66 -2.83 -12.87
CA VAL A 373 -11.54 -2.11 -13.78
C VAL A 373 -11.90 -0.76 -13.19
N LEU A 374 -11.74 0.29 -13.99
CA LEU A 374 -12.18 1.63 -13.63
C LEU A 374 -12.89 2.29 -14.82
N PRO A 375 -14.02 2.99 -14.58
CA PRO A 375 -14.87 3.57 -15.63
C PRO A 375 -14.38 4.96 -16.09
N TRP A 376 -13.06 5.06 -16.40
CA TRP A 376 -12.38 6.31 -16.80
C TRP A 376 -11.25 5.97 -17.75
N ALA A 377 -10.83 6.96 -18.57
CA ALA A 377 -9.58 6.85 -19.28
C ALA A 377 -8.41 7.03 -18.30
N TYR A 378 -7.68 5.96 -18.03
CA TYR A 378 -6.44 6.07 -17.27
C TYR A 378 -5.39 6.82 -18.11
N PRO A 379 -4.70 7.83 -17.56
CA PRO A 379 -3.65 8.51 -18.29
C PRO A 379 -2.58 7.50 -18.69
N SER A 380 -2.26 7.43 -19.97
CA SER A 380 -1.16 6.58 -20.42
C SER A 380 0.13 7.02 -19.74
N PRO A 381 0.90 6.12 -19.12
CA PRO A 381 2.25 6.46 -18.66
C PRO A 381 3.07 6.79 -19.92
N ASN A 382 3.33 8.09 -20.11
CA ASN A 382 4.16 8.53 -21.22
C ASN A 382 5.63 8.45 -20.82
N GLN A 383 6.47 7.94 -21.70
CA GLN A 383 7.89 7.68 -21.43
C GLN A 383 8.70 8.94 -21.12
N ASP A 384 8.30 10.08 -21.68
CA ASP A 384 9.09 11.31 -21.72
C ASP A 384 8.50 12.48 -20.92
N ALA A 385 7.41 12.25 -20.20
CA ALA A 385 6.79 13.31 -19.43
C ALA A 385 6.25 12.78 -18.09
N PRO A 386 6.35 13.58 -17.01
CA PRO A 386 5.53 13.33 -15.84
C PRO A 386 4.08 13.20 -16.32
N ILE A 387 3.31 12.31 -15.68
CA ILE A 387 1.88 12.09 -16.00
C ILE A 387 1.25 13.45 -16.25
N ARG A 388 1.10 13.82 -17.53
CA ARG A 388 0.45 15.07 -17.90
C ARG A 388 -1.03 14.89 -17.62
N HIS A 389 -1.66 15.92 -17.11
CA HIS A 389 -3.04 16.03 -16.67
C HIS A 389 -4.10 15.84 -17.77
N GLU A 390 -3.70 15.37 -18.94
CA GLU A 390 -4.61 15.10 -20.05
C GLU A 390 -5.19 13.69 -19.88
N VAL A 391 -6.16 13.59 -18.99
CA VAL A 391 -7.10 12.47 -19.02
C VAL A 391 -7.86 12.59 -20.33
N ASP A 392 -7.90 11.53 -21.13
CA ASP A 392 -8.67 11.51 -22.38
C ASP A 392 -10.13 11.89 -22.06
N PRO A 393 -10.68 12.93 -22.68
CA PRO A 393 -12.03 13.42 -22.37
C PRO A 393 -13.14 12.45 -22.81
N ARG A 394 -12.80 11.41 -23.59
CA ARG A 394 -13.78 10.41 -24.03
C ARG A 394 -14.31 9.60 -22.85
N ALA A 395 -15.56 9.15 -22.97
CA ALA A 395 -16.09 8.14 -22.07
C ALA A 395 -15.32 6.83 -22.31
N ALA A 396 -14.68 6.30 -21.28
CA ALA A 396 -13.80 5.16 -21.42
C ALA A 396 -13.86 4.21 -20.21
N LEU A 397 -13.62 2.95 -20.49
CA LEU A 397 -13.33 1.92 -19.49
C LEU A 397 -11.84 1.59 -19.57
N THR A 398 -11.15 1.59 -18.44
CA THR A 398 -9.79 1.08 -18.37
C THR A 398 -9.78 -0.24 -17.61
N VAL A 399 -9.08 -1.22 -18.17
CA VAL A 399 -8.79 -2.49 -17.52
C VAL A 399 -7.29 -2.65 -17.39
N MET A 400 -6.81 -2.94 -16.18
CA MET A 400 -5.39 -3.13 -15.90
C MET A 400 -5.09 -4.61 -15.80
N SER A 401 -4.16 -5.10 -16.63
CA SER A 401 -3.53 -6.40 -16.51
C SER A 401 -2.42 -6.30 -15.46
N SER A 402 -2.58 -6.90 -14.29
CA SER A 402 -1.65 -6.75 -13.15
C SER A 402 -1.00 -8.09 -12.80
N LEU A 403 0.32 -8.17 -12.96
CA LEU A 403 1.17 -9.27 -12.50
C LEU A 403 1.21 -9.26 -10.97
N ILE A 404 0.74 -10.33 -10.32
CA ILE A 404 0.67 -10.40 -8.84
C ILE A 404 1.69 -11.35 -8.20
N TYR A 405 2.47 -12.09 -8.99
CA TYR A 405 3.60 -12.87 -8.50
C TYR A 405 4.85 -12.62 -9.34
N PRO A 406 5.46 -11.41 -9.23
CA PRO A 406 6.67 -11.10 -9.97
C PRO A 406 7.82 -12.02 -9.55
N ARG A 407 8.60 -12.49 -10.52
CA ARG A 407 9.85 -13.23 -10.28
C ARG A 407 11.04 -12.30 -10.15
N SER A 408 10.99 -11.14 -10.78
CA SER A 408 12.03 -10.11 -10.67
C SER A 408 12.24 -9.69 -9.22
N ARG A 409 13.51 -9.55 -8.82
CA ARG A 409 13.93 -9.09 -7.49
C ARG A 409 14.94 -7.97 -7.66
N GLY A 410 14.85 -7.01 -6.77
CA GLY A 410 15.69 -5.84 -6.75
C GLY A 410 16.21 -5.52 -5.37
N THR A 411 16.72 -4.31 -5.19
CA THR A 411 17.37 -3.87 -3.97
C THR A 411 16.99 -2.44 -3.60
N LEU A 412 17.11 -2.13 -2.31
CA LEU A 412 17.08 -0.78 -1.79
C LEU A 412 18.42 -0.48 -1.14
N ARG A 413 19.02 0.68 -1.48
CA ARG A 413 20.31 1.10 -0.96
C ARG A 413 20.26 2.57 -0.52
N LEU A 414 21.15 2.96 0.37
CA LEU A 414 21.32 4.37 0.72
C LEU A 414 21.89 5.14 -0.47
N ARG A 415 21.39 6.36 -0.68
CA ARG A 415 22.03 7.33 -1.58
C ARG A 415 23.14 8.10 -0.87
N SER A 416 22.99 8.30 0.43
CA SER A 416 23.95 9.00 1.30
C SER A 416 23.62 8.73 2.77
N ALA A 417 24.45 9.22 3.68
CA ALA A 417 24.20 9.21 5.12
C ALA A 417 23.17 10.27 5.58
N ASP A 418 22.69 11.14 4.70
CA ASP A 418 21.63 12.10 5.01
C ASP A 418 20.27 11.38 5.16
N PRO A 419 19.63 11.39 6.35
CA PRO A 419 18.37 10.71 6.58
C PRO A 419 17.20 11.32 5.79
N THR A 420 17.37 12.52 5.21
CA THR A 420 16.35 13.18 4.39
C THR A 420 16.50 12.89 2.90
N ALA A 421 17.61 12.27 2.49
CA ALA A 421 17.83 11.89 1.10
C ALA A 421 16.93 10.69 0.70
N GLU A 422 16.42 10.74 -0.53
CA GLU A 422 15.69 9.63 -1.11
C GLU A 422 16.62 8.41 -1.30
N PRO A 423 16.22 7.18 -0.88
CA PRO A 423 17.03 6.00 -1.12
C PRO A 423 17.09 5.63 -2.61
N LEU A 424 18.06 4.80 -2.98
CA LEU A 424 18.14 4.19 -4.31
C LEU A 424 17.20 2.99 -4.34
N ILE A 425 16.09 3.14 -5.08
CA ILE A 425 15.02 2.14 -5.19
C ILE A 425 15.15 1.45 -6.53
N ASP A 426 15.60 0.21 -6.54
CA ASP A 426 15.69 -0.63 -7.71
C ASP A 426 14.84 -1.89 -7.54
N PHE A 427 13.74 -2.00 -8.27
CA PHE A 427 12.93 -3.21 -8.29
C PHE A 427 13.40 -4.23 -9.31
N ASN A 428 14.31 -3.83 -10.20
CA ASN A 428 14.76 -4.64 -11.34
C ASN A 428 13.57 -5.16 -12.17
N TYR A 429 12.58 -4.28 -12.38
CA TYR A 429 11.32 -4.61 -13.05
C TYR A 429 11.53 -5.28 -14.41
N LEU A 430 10.77 -6.35 -14.67
CA LEU A 430 10.76 -7.09 -15.94
C LEU A 430 12.10 -7.74 -16.31
N ALA A 431 12.99 -7.96 -15.33
CA ALA A 431 14.24 -8.68 -15.54
C ALA A 431 13.98 -10.16 -15.90
N GLU A 432 12.95 -10.75 -15.30
CA GLU A 432 12.55 -12.12 -15.58
C GLU A 432 11.56 -12.15 -16.76
N PRO A 433 11.82 -12.97 -17.79
CA PRO A 433 10.99 -13.02 -19.00
C PRO A 433 9.52 -13.39 -18.74
N ASP A 434 9.26 -14.23 -17.73
CA ASP A 434 7.92 -14.67 -17.39
C ASP A 434 7.04 -13.52 -16.86
N ASP A 435 7.63 -12.51 -16.20
CA ASP A 435 6.91 -11.33 -15.75
C ASP A 435 6.26 -10.57 -16.93
N LYS A 436 6.97 -10.50 -18.06
CA LYS A 436 6.44 -9.90 -19.31
C LYS A 436 5.37 -10.77 -19.95
N ARG A 437 5.54 -12.10 -19.91
CA ARG A 437 4.58 -13.04 -20.51
C ARG A 437 3.23 -12.98 -19.80
N VAL A 438 3.21 -12.96 -18.47
CA VAL A 438 1.97 -12.81 -17.67
C VAL A 438 1.25 -11.51 -18.05
N LEU A 439 1.97 -10.38 -18.12
CA LEU A 439 1.37 -9.10 -18.50
C LEU A 439 0.82 -9.12 -19.93
N LEU A 440 1.53 -9.74 -20.88
CA LEU A 440 1.10 -9.86 -22.27
C LEU A 440 -0.17 -10.72 -22.39
N GLU A 441 -0.17 -11.92 -21.81
CA GLU A 441 -1.34 -12.80 -21.78
C GLU A 441 -2.55 -12.11 -21.16
N GLY A 442 -2.34 -11.33 -20.08
CA GLY A 442 -3.41 -10.55 -19.46
C GLY A 442 -3.99 -9.45 -20.37
N VAL A 443 -3.17 -8.81 -21.22
CA VAL A 443 -3.67 -7.86 -22.24
C VAL A 443 -4.49 -8.59 -23.31
N GLU A 444 -4.04 -9.78 -23.73
CA GLU A 444 -4.77 -10.61 -24.69
C GLU A 444 -6.12 -11.09 -24.12
N MET A 445 -6.15 -11.58 -22.88
CA MET A 445 -7.39 -11.93 -22.18
C MET A 445 -8.37 -10.75 -22.08
N ILE A 446 -7.88 -9.56 -21.78
CA ILE A 446 -8.74 -8.36 -21.74
C ILE A 446 -9.33 -8.09 -23.13
N ARG A 447 -8.56 -8.25 -24.21
CA ARG A 447 -9.07 -8.09 -25.58
C ARG A 447 -10.16 -9.11 -25.91
N GLU A 448 -10.00 -10.36 -25.51
CA GLU A 448 -11.02 -11.40 -25.68
C GLU A 448 -12.31 -11.06 -24.92
N ILE A 449 -12.19 -10.64 -23.65
CA ILE A 449 -13.33 -10.20 -22.83
C ILE A 449 -14.07 -9.03 -23.49
N MET A 450 -13.32 -8.01 -23.94
CA MET A 450 -13.89 -6.79 -24.54
C MET A 450 -14.51 -7.04 -25.92
N ALA A 451 -14.11 -8.12 -26.62
CA ALA A 451 -14.68 -8.54 -27.88
C ALA A 451 -15.90 -9.47 -27.72
N SER A 452 -16.23 -9.87 -26.48
CA SER A 452 -17.31 -10.84 -26.23
C SER A 452 -18.70 -10.29 -26.55
N PRO A 453 -19.65 -11.15 -26.96
CA PRO A 453 -21.03 -10.74 -27.19
C PRO A 453 -21.74 -10.11 -25.97
N ALA A 454 -21.26 -10.38 -24.76
CA ALA A 454 -21.82 -9.83 -23.54
C ALA A 454 -21.71 -8.30 -23.46
N PHE A 455 -20.74 -7.70 -24.15
CA PHE A 455 -20.66 -6.24 -24.31
C PHE A 455 -21.58 -5.71 -25.41
N GLY A 456 -21.93 -6.54 -26.42
CA GLY A 456 -22.66 -6.08 -27.59
C GLY A 456 -22.00 -4.87 -28.27
N ASP A 457 -22.81 -3.86 -28.61
CA ASP A 457 -22.33 -2.62 -29.25
C ASP A 457 -21.78 -1.58 -28.26
N GLN A 458 -21.53 -1.95 -26.99
CA GLN A 458 -21.06 -1.00 -25.98
C GLN A 458 -19.59 -0.58 -26.17
N VAL A 459 -18.74 -1.43 -26.77
CA VAL A 459 -17.35 -1.12 -27.05
C VAL A 459 -17.22 -0.51 -28.44
N LYS A 460 -16.81 0.76 -28.53
CA LYS A 460 -16.59 1.43 -29.83
C LYS A 460 -15.22 1.10 -30.41
N SER A 461 -14.18 1.27 -29.61
CA SER A 461 -12.80 1.05 -30.07
C SER A 461 -11.85 0.88 -28.90
N GLU A 462 -10.73 0.19 -29.14
CA GLU A 462 -9.59 0.20 -28.26
C GLU A 462 -8.80 1.49 -28.46
N ILE A 463 -8.67 2.31 -27.40
CA ILE A 463 -7.91 3.55 -27.42
C ILE A 463 -6.42 3.24 -27.21
N HIS A 464 -6.13 2.42 -26.21
CA HIS A 464 -4.78 1.99 -25.83
C HIS A 464 -4.77 0.51 -25.47
N PRO A 465 -3.76 -0.24 -25.97
CA PRO A 465 -2.67 0.14 -26.88
C PRO A 465 -3.09 0.43 -28.32
N GLY A 466 -4.32 0.02 -28.76
CA GLY A 466 -4.85 0.28 -30.11
C GLY A 466 -4.84 -0.97 -31.01
N LYS A 467 -5.86 -1.11 -31.86
CA LYS A 467 -6.11 -2.31 -32.68
C LYS A 467 -5.02 -2.65 -33.72
N ALA A 468 -4.22 -1.66 -34.14
CA ALA A 468 -3.25 -1.83 -35.23
C ALA A 468 -1.90 -2.43 -34.79
N ILE A 469 -1.78 -2.83 -33.52
CA ILE A 469 -0.51 -3.35 -32.98
C ILE A 469 -0.47 -4.86 -33.20
N ASP A 470 0.53 -5.34 -33.93
CA ASP A 470 0.82 -6.77 -34.10
C ASP A 470 1.43 -7.38 -32.80
N ALA A 471 1.58 -8.70 -32.79
CA ALA A 471 2.05 -9.43 -31.61
C ALA A 471 3.48 -9.03 -31.17
N GLU A 472 4.37 -8.65 -32.10
CA GLU A 472 5.73 -8.22 -31.72
C GLU A 472 5.72 -6.80 -31.16
N ALA A 473 5.00 -5.88 -31.80
CA ALA A 473 4.80 -4.53 -31.30
C ALA A 473 4.07 -4.53 -29.94
N MET A 474 3.21 -5.52 -29.66
CA MET A 474 2.56 -5.66 -28.36
C MET A 474 3.54 -5.98 -27.23
N LYS A 475 4.56 -6.80 -27.47
CA LYS A 475 5.62 -7.06 -26.47
C LYS A 475 6.37 -5.79 -26.10
N ASP A 476 6.65 -4.97 -27.11
CA ASP A 476 7.26 -3.65 -26.92
C ASP A 476 6.34 -2.71 -26.15
N GLU A 477 5.06 -2.70 -26.48
CA GLU A 477 4.06 -1.86 -25.85
C GLU A 477 3.86 -2.23 -24.38
N VAL A 478 3.81 -3.53 -24.03
CA VAL A 478 3.80 -4.00 -22.65
C VAL A 478 5.02 -3.47 -21.89
N THR A 479 6.22 -3.59 -22.46
CA THR A 479 7.45 -3.07 -21.82
C THR A 479 7.41 -1.55 -21.65
N ASN A 480 6.84 -0.82 -22.62
CA ASN A 480 6.73 0.64 -22.60
C ASN A 480 5.73 1.17 -21.58
N ARG A 481 4.60 0.46 -21.39
CA ARG A 481 3.48 0.92 -20.56
C ARG A 481 3.43 0.30 -19.19
N ALA A 482 4.11 -0.83 -18.98
CA ALA A 482 4.15 -1.46 -17.67
C ALA A 482 4.64 -0.46 -16.62
N THR A 483 3.91 -0.36 -15.52
CA THR A 483 4.22 0.56 -14.41
C THR A 483 3.90 -0.10 -13.07
N SER A 484 4.41 0.47 -11.99
CA SER A 484 4.13 0.03 -10.62
C SER A 484 2.65 0.22 -10.25
N ILE A 485 2.11 -0.72 -9.48
CA ILE A 485 0.83 -0.54 -8.79
C ILE A 485 1.04 -0.16 -7.30
N TYR A 486 2.30 0.16 -6.94
CA TYR A 486 2.70 0.72 -5.66
C TYR A 486 2.61 -0.25 -4.46
N HIS A 487 2.82 -1.53 -4.69
CA HIS A 487 2.74 -2.60 -3.70
C HIS A 487 4.12 -3.11 -3.24
N GLY A 488 5.18 -2.29 -3.30
CA GLY A 488 6.53 -2.69 -2.92
C GLY A 488 6.62 -3.35 -1.55
N VAL A 489 7.40 -4.47 -1.46
CA VAL A 489 7.57 -5.32 -0.27
C VAL A 489 8.99 -5.89 -0.19
N GLY A 490 9.32 -6.54 0.91
CA GLY A 490 10.42 -7.51 1.01
C GLY A 490 11.77 -6.96 1.44
N SER A 491 11.96 -5.64 1.60
CA SER A 491 13.25 -5.02 1.91
C SER A 491 13.82 -5.30 3.31
N CYS A 492 12.99 -5.86 4.24
CA CYS A 492 13.39 -6.33 5.56
C CYS A 492 12.84 -7.75 5.77
N ARG A 493 13.12 -8.66 4.84
CA ARG A 493 12.53 -9.98 4.71
C ARG A 493 12.48 -10.75 6.03
N MET A 494 11.32 -11.31 6.36
CA MET A 494 11.11 -12.26 7.45
C MET A 494 11.59 -13.65 7.03
N GLY A 495 12.18 -14.39 7.96
CA GLY A 495 12.62 -15.76 7.71
C GLY A 495 13.43 -16.35 8.83
N VAL A 496 13.82 -17.63 8.66
CA VAL A 496 14.67 -18.38 9.59
C VAL A 496 16.08 -18.63 9.03
N ASP A 497 16.29 -18.32 7.76
CA ASP A 497 17.58 -18.47 7.07
C ASP A 497 18.45 -17.19 7.17
N GLU A 498 19.66 -17.24 6.63
CA GLU A 498 20.63 -16.13 6.66
C GLU A 498 20.24 -14.94 5.78
N ARG A 499 19.26 -15.09 4.88
CA ARG A 499 18.71 -13.99 4.07
C ARG A 499 17.62 -13.20 4.82
N ALA A 500 17.31 -13.55 6.06
CA ALA A 500 16.29 -12.88 6.85
C ALA A 500 16.86 -11.69 7.63
N VAL A 501 16.13 -10.59 7.63
CA VAL A 501 16.39 -9.41 8.46
C VAL A 501 15.66 -9.53 9.80
N VAL A 502 14.44 -10.05 9.78
CA VAL A 502 13.64 -10.29 10.99
C VAL A 502 13.26 -11.75 11.13
N ASP A 503 13.06 -12.19 12.37
CA ASP A 503 12.54 -13.52 12.70
C ASP A 503 11.00 -13.60 12.51
N PRO A 504 10.36 -14.79 12.68
CA PRO A 504 8.91 -14.91 12.56
C PRO A 504 8.09 -14.10 13.58
N GLN A 505 8.69 -13.64 14.68
CA GLN A 505 8.08 -12.70 15.64
C GLN A 505 8.39 -11.25 15.31
N LEU A 506 8.95 -10.98 14.12
CA LEU A 506 9.29 -9.64 13.59
C LEU A 506 10.44 -8.94 14.33
N ARG A 507 11.20 -9.63 15.19
CA ARG A 507 12.37 -9.09 15.88
C ARG A 507 13.54 -9.01 14.90
N VAL A 508 14.24 -7.88 14.89
CA VAL A 508 15.47 -7.72 14.10
C VAL A 508 16.53 -8.67 14.64
N ARG A 509 17.05 -9.54 13.79
CA ARG A 509 18.02 -10.55 14.20
C ARG A 509 19.29 -9.91 14.77
N GLY A 510 19.71 -10.38 15.94
CA GLY A 510 20.94 -9.93 16.60
C GLY A 510 20.87 -8.54 17.28
N ILE A 511 19.71 -7.90 17.31
CA ILE A 511 19.51 -6.62 18.02
C ILE A 511 18.30 -6.77 18.94
N ASP A 512 18.51 -6.68 20.24
CA ASP A 512 17.45 -6.73 21.22
C ASP A 512 16.56 -5.49 21.22
N GLY A 513 15.27 -5.65 21.58
CA GLY A 513 14.33 -4.55 21.72
C GLY A 513 14.02 -3.79 20.42
N LEU A 514 14.17 -4.46 19.26
CA LEU A 514 13.92 -3.88 17.94
C LEU A 514 13.08 -4.82 17.08
N ARG A 515 11.95 -4.30 16.56
CA ARG A 515 11.13 -5.01 15.56
C ARG A 515 10.93 -4.18 14.30
N VAL A 516 10.64 -4.87 13.17
CA VAL A 516 10.11 -4.24 11.95
C VAL A 516 8.73 -4.83 11.69
N ALA A 517 7.74 -3.95 11.56
CA ALA A 517 6.35 -4.35 11.36
C ALA A 517 5.68 -3.50 10.27
N ASP A 518 5.88 -3.87 9.02
CA ASP A 518 5.20 -3.34 7.83
C ASP A 518 5.40 -4.27 6.63
N ALA A 519 5.02 -3.82 5.42
CA ALA A 519 5.13 -4.64 4.21
C ALA A 519 6.58 -5.03 3.84
N SER A 520 7.59 -4.40 4.43
CA SER A 520 9.00 -4.76 4.18
C SER A 520 9.36 -6.17 4.63
N ILE A 521 8.59 -6.74 5.58
CA ILE A 521 8.91 -8.07 6.12
C ILE A 521 8.46 -9.22 5.21
N MET A 522 7.61 -9.01 4.24
CA MET A 522 7.06 -10.08 3.41
C MET A 522 8.17 -10.85 2.70
N PRO A 523 8.28 -12.19 2.87
CA PRO A 523 9.25 -13.02 2.16
C PRO A 523 8.98 -13.03 0.66
N SER A 524 7.72 -13.18 0.30
CA SER A 524 7.16 -13.06 -1.03
C SER A 524 5.89 -12.20 -0.97
N ILE A 525 5.61 -11.48 -2.05
CA ILE A 525 4.41 -10.64 -2.15
C ILE A 525 3.16 -11.52 -2.26
N ILE A 526 2.07 -11.08 -1.64
CA ILE A 526 0.78 -11.79 -1.71
C ILE A 526 0.05 -11.48 -3.02
N GLY A 527 -0.86 -12.36 -3.43
CA GLY A 527 -1.67 -12.19 -4.65
C GLY A 527 -2.77 -11.15 -4.49
N GLY A 528 -2.40 -9.87 -4.49
CA GLY A 528 -3.33 -8.74 -4.43
C GLY A 528 -2.79 -7.49 -3.74
N ASN A 529 -3.67 -6.52 -3.50
CA ASN A 529 -3.29 -5.23 -2.91
C ASN A 529 -2.74 -5.37 -1.48
N THR A 530 -1.63 -4.71 -1.17
CA THR A 530 -0.84 -4.94 0.05
C THR A 530 -1.25 -4.12 1.28
N ASN A 531 -2.31 -3.31 1.21
CA ASN A 531 -2.71 -2.49 2.37
C ASN A 531 -3.31 -3.33 3.51
N ALA A 532 -4.25 -4.23 3.21
CA ALA A 532 -4.84 -5.10 4.23
C ALA A 532 -3.78 -6.00 4.90
N PRO A 533 -2.86 -6.65 4.15
CA PRO A 533 -1.72 -7.35 4.74
C PRO A 533 -0.83 -6.48 5.62
N ALA A 534 -0.56 -5.23 5.24
CA ALA A 534 0.25 -4.34 6.08
C ALA A 534 -0.44 -4.04 7.43
N VAL A 535 -1.75 -3.82 7.43
CA VAL A 535 -2.54 -3.66 8.68
C VAL A 535 -2.49 -4.94 9.51
N MET A 536 -2.69 -6.09 8.87
CA MET A 536 -2.63 -7.41 9.51
C MET A 536 -1.26 -7.68 10.14
N ILE A 537 -0.16 -7.34 9.46
CA ILE A 537 1.20 -7.46 10.02
C ILE A 537 1.34 -6.61 11.27
N GLY A 538 0.83 -5.38 11.27
CA GLY A 538 0.82 -4.53 12.47
C GLY A 538 -0.01 -5.11 13.61
N ASP A 539 -1.19 -5.67 13.32
CA ASP A 539 -2.03 -6.37 14.30
C ASP A 539 -1.30 -7.55 14.93
N ARG A 540 -0.64 -8.37 14.12
CA ARG A 540 0.14 -9.53 14.59
C ARG A 540 1.35 -9.12 15.41
N CYS A 541 2.08 -8.06 15.00
CA CYS A 541 3.17 -7.52 15.79
C CYS A 541 2.72 -7.17 17.22
N ALA A 542 1.61 -6.47 17.34
CA ALA A 542 1.05 -6.17 18.66
C ALA A 542 0.63 -7.44 19.44
N THR A 543 0.09 -8.46 18.74
CA THR A 543 -0.23 -9.75 19.35
C THR A 543 1.02 -10.41 19.92
N PHE A 544 2.11 -10.53 19.12
CA PHE A 544 3.37 -11.14 19.60
C PHE A 544 3.93 -10.42 20.83
N ILE A 545 3.91 -9.09 20.84
CA ILE A 545 4.38 -8.30 22.01
C ILE A 545 3.52 -8.59 23.25
N LEU A 546 2.19 -8.55 23.10
CA LEU A 546 1.27 -8.73 24.23
C LEU A 546 1.29 -10.16 24.79
N ASP A 547 1.53 -11.17 23.95
CA ASP A 547 1.65 -12.57 24.37
C ASP A 547 2.98 -12.83 25.09
N GLU A 548 4.07 -12.12 24.73
CA GLU A 548 5.36 -12.17 25.45
C GLU A 548 5.30 -11.51 26.82
N ASP A 549 4.43 -10.51 27.01
CA ASP A 549 4.26 -9.79 28.28
C ASP A 549 3.26 -10.46 29.25
N SER A 550 2.52 -11.49 28.80
CA SER A 550 1.49 -12.20 29.57
C SER A 550 2.07 -13.43 30.27
#